data_375c1b4fa0da25d96bcb6338dbe7fddd
#
_entry.id   375c1b4fa0da25d96bcb6338dbe7fddd
#
_cell.length_a   1.000
_cell.length_b   1.000
_cell.length_c   1.000
_cell.angle_alpha   90.00
_cell.angle_beta   90.00
_cell.angle_gamma   90.00
#
_symmetry.space_group_name_H-M   'P 1'
#
loop_
_entity.id
_entity.type
_entity.pdbx_description
1 polymer ?
#
loop_
_entity_poly.entity_id
_entity_poly.type
_entity_poly.pdbx_seq_one_letter_code
_entity_poly.pdbx_strand_id
1 'polypeptide(L)'
;MVVLCFALIQFSCSSDNDGNTANISNPEPENPAATADVTFWLTKSDESVKLKKQSDIISFKTETNTFPSITVDESQTFQTIDGFGYTLTGGSADVINALDASKKTALLEELFGDSDASISVSYLRISVGASDLNAAPFTYNDLPEGEADTDLSEFSLEKDSGVISLLQEILAINPDLKIMASPWTAPVWMKDNNSFIGGSLRREYYQVYADYWLKYLQEMQAAGITIDALTPQNEPLHGGNNPSMYMEATDQTDFIKNNLGPTLREAGFETKIIAYDHNCDNPNYPITVMSDEKANPFVDGAAFHLYAGDIRALSTVHNAFPDKNVYFTEQYNSSEDDFGGTLRYHVNNVIIGSMRNWSKNALEWNLANDADFGPHTDGGCTICKGALTISGGETVNRNVGYYIVAHASKFIPAGSVRIASNVAGSLQNAAFITPNGKKVLLVENDGNSQTTFNIQVGDEFAITTLDAGAVGTYIWE
;
A
#
# COMPACT_ATOMS: atom_id res chain seq x y z
N MET A 1 19.09 41.21 58.62
CA MET A 1 18.96 41.39 60.09
C MET A 1 18.33 40.13 60.61
N VAL A 2 19.19 39.24 61.18
CA VAL A 2 19.03 38.63 62.48
C VAL A 2 17.94 37.53 62.53
N VAL A 3 18.11 36.28 63.04
CA VAL A 3 19.13 35.61 63.88
C VAL A 3 18.96 34.10 63.76
N LEU A 4 20.09 33.42 63.81
CA LEU A 4 20.31 32.00 64.11
C LEU A 4 19.66 31.59 65.41
N CYS A 5 19.17 30.31 65.53
CA CYS A 5 19.23 29.59 66.79
C CYS A 5 19.53 28.09 66.54
N PHE A 6 20.72 27.70 66.96
CA PHE A 6 21.19 26.34 67.21
C PHE A 6 20.55 25.79 68.52
N ALA A 7 20.18 24.52 68.54
CA ALA A 7 20.05 23.77 69.81
C ALA A 7 20.68 22.39 69.66
N LEU A 8 21.82 22.22 70.24
CA LEU A 8 22.50 20.95 70.59
C LEU A 8 21.84 20.35 71.82
N ILE A 9 21.51 19.09 71.77
CA ILE A 9 21.36 18.28 73.03
C ILE A 9 22.22 17.02 72.85
N GLN A 10 23.09 16.84 73.84
CA GLN A 10 24.04 15.71 74.00
C GLN A 10 23.47 14.60 74.90
N PHE A 11 23.83 13.39 74.48
CA PHE A 11 24.20 12.16 75.24
C PHE A 11 23.36 11.67 76.41
N SER A 12 23.01 10.38 76.30
CA SER A 12 23.36 9.41 77.39
C SER A 12 23.49 8.00 76.77
N CYS A 13 24.60 7.35 77.00
CA CYS A 13 24.86 5.92 76.82
C CYS A 13 24.20 5.12 77.89
N SER A 14 23.59 3.98 77.60
CA SER A 14 23.61 2.80 78.46
C SER A 14 23.70 1.56 77.58
N SER A 15 24.68 0.75 77.87
CA SER A 15 24.95 -0.55 77.32
C SER A 15 24.01 -1.57 77.94
N ASP A 16 23.32 -2.37 77.10
CA ASP A 16 22.98 -3.74 77.42
C ASP A 16 23.11 -4.62 76.20
N ASN A 17 23.78 -5.69 76.38
CA ASN A 17 24.25 -6.67 75.39
C ASN A 17 23.18 -7.77 75.31
N ASP A 18 22.52 -7.93 74.20
CA ASP A 18 21.86 -9.21 73.90
C ASP A 18 21.98 -9.48 72.35
N GLY A 19 22.66 -10.59 72.06
CA GLY A 19 22.95 -11.07 70.76
C GLY A 19 21.69 -11.54 70.00
N ASN A 20 21.40 -10.88 68.90
CA ASN A 20 20.56 -11.46 67.88
C ASN A 20 21.17 -11.12 66.53
N THR A 21 21.91 -12.05 65.93
CA THR A 21 22.42 -11.94 64.57
C THR A 21 21.26 -12.04 63.60
N ALA A 22 20.66 -10.90 63.28
CA ALA A 22 19.79 -10.80 62.07
C ALA A 22 20.69 -10.93 60.82
N ASN A 23 20.52 -12.01 60.10
CA ASN A 23 21.03 -12.16 58.74
C ASN A 23 20.43 -11.03 57.85
N ILE A 24 21.23 -10.03 57.59
CA ILE A 24 20.95 -9.08 56.49
C ILE A 24 21.26 -9.85 55.21
N SER A 25 20.23 -10.47 54.62
CA SER A 25 20.30 -10.91 53.23
C SER A 25 20.48 -9.66 52.36
N ASN A 26 21.66 -9.49 51.77
CA ASN A 26 21.84 -8.57 50.68
C ASN A 26 20.77 -8.90 49.63
N PRO A 27 20.00 -7.93 49.12
CA PRO A 27 19.15 -8.20 47.97
C PRO A 27 20.06 -8.71 46.86
N GLU A 28 19.73 -9.88 46.33
CA GLU A 28 20.34 -10.44 45.12
C GLU A 28 20.22 -9.34 44.04
N PRO A 29 21.26 -9.03 43.25
CA PRO A 29 21.16 -8.02 42.21
C PRO A 29 20.03 -8.45 41.27
N GLU A 30 19.00 -7.62 41.16
CA GLU A 30 17.94 -7.82 40.15
C GLU A 30 18.63 -7.99 38.80
N ASN A 31 18.49 -9.18 38.25
CA ASN A 31 18.96 -9.44 36.88
C ASN A 31 18.21 -8.46 35.97
N PRO A 32 18.90 -7.60 35.17
CA PRO A 32 18.22 -6.67 34.30
C PRO A 32 17.21 -7.46 33.48
N ALA A 33 15.96 -6.98 33.39
CA ALA A 33 14.94 -7.63 32.60
C ALA A 33 15.48 -7.87 31.18
N ALA A 34 15.39 -9.12 30.73
CA ALA A 34 15.85 -9.47 29.38
C ALA A 34 15.14 -8.58 28.37
N THR A 35 15.90 -7.87 27.54
CA THR A 35 15.36 -7.04 26.43
C THR A 35 15.24 -7.90 25.19
N ALA A 36 14.13 -7.74 24.44
CA ALA A 36 13.97 -8.38 23.16
C ALA A 36 14.81 -7.66 22.10
N ASP A 37 15.57 -8.42 21.29
CA ASP A 37 16.28 -7.86 20.13
C ASP A 37 15.34 -7.65 18.95
N VAL A 38 14.28 -8.48 18.86
CA VAL A 38 13.28 -8.47 17.78
C VAL A 38 11.92 -8.06 18.32
N THR A 39 11.36 -7.01 17.76
CA THR A 39 9.95 -6.63 17.99
C THR A 39 9.06 -7.42 17.03
N PHE A 40 7.92 -7.93 17.53
CA PHE A 40 7.02 -8.79 16.78
C PHE A 40 5.57 -8.27 16.81
N TRP A 41 4.93 -8.19 15.64
CA TRP A 41 3.52 -7.83 15.46
C TRP A 41 2.79 -8.97 14.76
N LEU A 42 1.57 -9.29 15.22
CA LEU A 42 0.83 -10.50 14.84
C LEU A 42 -0.60 -10.19 14.43
N THR A 43 -1.02 -10.84 13.34
CA THR A 43 -2.45 -11.05 12.99
C THR A 43 -2.70 -12.55 12.83
N LYS A 44 -3.75 -13.06 13.48
CA LYS A 44 -4.17 -14.46 13.37
C LYS A 44 -5.37 -14.61 12.43
N SER A 45 -5.43 -15.73 11.73
CA SER A 45 -6.52 -16.06 10.79
C SER A 45 -7.90 -16.18 11.45
N ASP A 46 -7.97 -16.47 12.75
CA ASP A 46 -9.19 -16.58 13.56
C ASP A 46 -9.65 -15.23 14.16
N GLU A 47 -9.03 -14.12 13.78
CA GLU A 47 -9.31 -12.75 14.26
C GLU A 47 -9.04 -12.50 15.76
N SER A 48 -8.56 -13.47 16.51
CA SER A 48 -8.30 -13.33 17.96
C SER A 48 -7.19 -12.30 18.27
N VAL A 49 -6.31 -12.07 17.30
CA VAL A 49 -5.24 -11.06 17.34
C VAL A 49 -5.20 -10.35 15.99
N LYS A 50 -5.25 -9.02 15.99
CA LYS A 50 -5.22 -8.19 14.78
C LYS A 50 -4.20 -7.07 14.92
N LEU A 51 -3.10 -7.14 14.16
CA LEU A 51 -1.95 -6.22 14.12
C LEU A 51 -1.51 -5.79 15.54
N LYS A 52 -1.30 -6.76 16.41
CA LYS A 52 -0.96 -6.49 17.80
C LYS A 52 0.50 -6.77 18.08
N LYS A 53 1.19 -5.78 18.67
CA LYS A 53 2.54 -5.97 19.21
C LYS A 53 2.52 -7.07 20.27
N GLN A 54 3.42 -8.03 20.16
CA GLN A 54 3.56 -9.13 21.09
C GLN A 54 4.57 -8.77 22.18
N SER A 55 4.43 -9.42 23.33
CA SER A 55 5.31 -9.23 24.49
C SER A 55 6.43 -10.28 24.60
N ASP A 56 6.50 -11.19 23.63
CA ASP A 56 7.50 -12.25 23.62
C ASP A 56 8.91 -11.66 23.52
N ILE A 57 9.82 -12.20 24.31
CA ILE A 57 11.23 -11.84 24.27
C ILE A 57 11.89 -12.73 23.22
N ILE A 58 12.12 -12.14 22.03
CA ILE A 58 12.81 -12.79 20.91
C ILE A 58 14.21 -12.17 20.84
N SER A 59 15.24 -12.98 21.07
CA SER A 59 16.63 -12.53 21.09
C SER A 59 17.50 -13.41 20.22
N PHE A 60 18.49 -12.82 19.57
CA PHE A 60 19.49 -13.52 18.77
C PHE A 60 20.47 -14.26 19.67
N LYS A 61 20.79 -15.52 19.29
CA LYS A 61 21.73 -16.40 19.99
C LYS A 61 22.53 -17.22 18.97
N THR A 62 23.74 -17.58 19.32
CA THR A 62 24.62 -18.42 18.51
C THR A 62 24.33 -19.91 18.66
N GLU A 63 23.44 -20.31 19.57
CA GLU A 63 23.06 -21.71 19.81
C GLU A 63 22.26 -22.26 18.62
N THR A 64 22.78 -23.32 18.01
CA THR A 64 22.14 -24.00 16.87
C THR A 64 21.01 -24.93 17.34
N ASN A 65 20.00 -25.08 16.48
CA ASN A 65 18.87 -26.00 16.69
C ASN A 65 18.45 -26.64 15.35
N THR A 66 17.36 -27.42 15.35
CA THR A 66 16.87 -28.15 14.16
C THR A 66 15.65 -27.53 13.52
N PHE A 67 15.20 -26.36 13.96
CA PHE A 67 14.05 -25.68 13.35
C PHE A 67 14.41 -25.14 11.96
N PRO A 68 13.42 -25.08 11.03
CA PRO A 68 13.64 -24.41 9.76
C PRO A 68 14.08 -22.97 9.96
N SER A 69 14.99 -22.48 9.10
CA SER A 69 15.53 -21.11 9.22
C SER A 69 15.15 -20.27 8.02
N ILE A 70 14.61 -19.09 8.28
CA ILE A 70 14.56 -17.99 7.31
C ILE A 70 15.88 -17.22 7.49
N THR A 71 16.79 -17.40 6.54
CA THR A 71 18.08 -16.70 6.51
C THR A 71 17.89 -15.36 5.82
N VAL A 72 18.21 -14.27 6.51
CA VAL A 72 18.18 -12.91 5.98
C VAL A 72 19.60 -12.47 5.67
N ASP A 73 19.84 -11.98 4.45
CA ASP A 73 21.16 -11.53 3.99
C ASP A 73 21.04 -10.10 3.44
N GLU A 74 21.46 -9.13 4.24
CA GLU A 74 21.44 -7.71 3.90
C GLU A 74 22.49 -7.30 2.85
N SER A 75 23.47 -8.16 2.58
CA SER A 75 24.47 -7.90 1.53
C SER A 75 23.92 -8.03 0.11
N GLN A 76 22.77 -8.72 -0.04
CA GLN A 76 22.09 -8.90 -1.31
C GLN A 76 20.84 -8.02 -1.36
N THR A 77 20.90 -6.94 -2.11
CA THR A 77 19.81 -5.97 -2.26
C THR A 77 19.11 -6.08 -3.59
N PHE A 78 17.83 -5.66 -3.61
CA PHE A 78 16.96 -5.68 -4.79
C PHE A 78 16.32 -4.30 -5.01
N GLN A 79 15.04 -4.23 -5.35
CA GLN A 79 14.37 -2.98 -5.62
C GLN A 79 14.16 -2.11 -4.35
N THR A 80 14.12 -0.80 -4.55
CA THR A 80 13.65 0.17 -3.56
C THR A 80 12.12 0.21 -3.60
N ILE A 81 11.50 0.28 -2.43
CA ILE A 81 10.05 0.29 -2.25
C ILE A 81 9.54 1.74 -2.30
N ASP A 82 8.51 1.98 -3.10
CA ASP A 82 7.85 3.28 -3.19
C ASP A 82 6.70 3.41 -2.17
N GLY A 83 6.06 2.30 -1.78
CA GLY A 83 5.05 2.29 -0.72
C GLY A 83 3.99 1.21 -0.82
N PHE A 84 3.06 1.23 0.15
CA PHE A 84 1.92 0.32 0.25
C PHE A 84 0.64 1.12 0.52
N GLY A 85 -0.49 0.65 0.01
CA GLY A 85 -1.74 1.34 0.23
C GLY A 85 -2.92 0.80 -0.57
N TYR A 86 -3.75 1.72 -1.05
CA TYR A 86 -5.07 1.41 -1.61
C TYR A 86 -5.40 2.33 -2.78
N THR A 87 -6.51 1.98 -3.48
CA THR A 87 -7.18 2.94 -4.34
C THR A 87 -8.16 3.78 -3.51
N LEU A 88 -7.99 5.09 -3.53
CA LEU A 88 -8.98 6.05 -3.05
C LEU A 88 -9.97 6.30 -4.19
N THR A 89 -11.03 5.49 -4.26
CA THR A 89 -12.12 5.66 -5.22
C THR A 89 -13.02 6.85 -4.83
N GLY A 90 -13.82 7.36 -5.77
CA GLY A 90 -14.81 8.38 -5.44
C GLY A 90 -15.77 7.93 -4.34
N GLY A 91 -16.25 6.68 -4.39
CA GLY A 91 -17.09 6.11 -3.34
C GLY A 91 -16.37 6.02 -1.99
N SER A 92 -15.07 5.69 -1.96
CA SER A 92 -14.28 5.72 -0.72
C SER A 92 -14.20 7.14 -0.13
N ALA A 93 -14.01 8.15 -1.00
CA ALA A 93 -13.98 9.54 -0.58
C ALA A 93 -15.35 10.01 -0.03
N ASP A 94 -16.44 9.61 -0.68
CA ASP A 94 -17.80 9.95 -0.27
C ASP A 94 -18.10 9.44 1.14
N VAL A 95 -17.81 8.15 1.43
CA VAL A 95 -18.11 7.58 2.76
C VAL A 95 -17.19 8.11 3.86
N ILE A 96 -15.92 8.44 3.54
CA ILE A 96 -14.98 9.07 4.49
C ILE A 96 -15.40 10.51 4.78
N ASN A 97 -15.79 11.28 3.75
CA ASN A 97 -16.25 12.66 3.90
C ASN A 97 -17.60 12.78 4.62
N ALA A 98 -18.40 11.72 4.65
CA ALA A 98 -19.66 11.66 5.39
C ALA A 98 -19.47 11.53 6.92
N LEU A 99 -18.25 11.21 7.39
CA LEU A 99 -17.92 11.19 8.82
C LEU A 99 -17.98 12.61 9.41
N ASP A 100 -18.32 12.71 10.71
CA ASP A 100 -18.10 13.98 11.40
C ASP A 100 -16.59 14.36 11.39
N ALA A 101 -16.30 15.66 11.46
CA ALA A 101 -14.94 16.18 11.28
C ALA A 101 -13.93 15.57 12.25
N SER A 102 -14.32 15.29 13.50
CA SER A 102 -13.41 14.75 14.52
C SER A 102 -13.07 13.28 14.23
N LYS A 103 -14.05 12.49 13.81
CA LYS A 103 -13.85 11.09 13.43
C LYS A 103 -13.04 10.98 12.13
N LYS A 104 -13.34 11.83 11.14
CA LYS A 104 -12.57 11.89 9.90
C LYS A 104 -11.11 12.21 10.19
N THR A 105 -10.82 13.26 10.94
CA THR A 105 -9.43 13.61 11.31
C THR A 105 -8.73 12.46 12.01
N ALA A 106 -9.36 11.84 13.02
CA ALA A 106 -8.78 10.71 13.73
C ALA A 106 -8.50 9.50 12.83
N LEU A 107 -9.41 9.23 11.88
CA LEU A 107 -9.23 8.16 10.89
C LEU A 107 -8.08 8.45 9.93
N LEU A 108 -7.97 9.68 9.42
CA LEU A 108 -6.88 10.07 8.51
C LEU A 108 -5.53 10.00 9.21
N GLU A 109 -5.42 10.43 10.48
CA GLU A 109 -4.21 10.28 11.29
C GLU A 109 -3.86 8.80 11.53
N GLU A 110 -4.85 7.94 11.76
CA GLU A 110 -4.63 6.50 11.89
C GLU A 110 -4.11 5.88 10.60
N LEU A 111 -4.65 6.28 9.43
CA LEU A 111 -4.28 5.71 8.14
C LEU A 111 -2.92 6.24 7.65
N PHE A 112 -2.69 7.55 7.72
CA PHE A 112 -1.61 8.24 7.02
C PHE A 112 -0.55 8.85 7.94
N GLY A 113 -0.80 8.97 9.24
CA GLY A 113 0.16 9.50 10.21
C GLY A 113 1.35 8.58 10.47
N ASP A 114 2.29 9.03 11.29
CA ASP A 114 3.53 8.34 11.66
C ASP A 114 3.59 7.90 13.14
N SER A 115 2.46 8.01 13.86
CA SER A 115 2.38 7.60 15.27
C SER A 115 2.38 6.08 15.44
N ASP A 116 2.63 5.61 16.68
CA ASP A 116 2.52 4.19 17.02
C ASP A 116 1.13 3.60 16.74
N ALA A 117 0.08 4.42 16.71
CA ALA A 117 -1.28 4.02 16.39
C ALA A 117 -1.55 3.97 14.88
N SER A 118 -0.76 4.65 14.07
CA SER A 118 -0.96 4.78 12.63
C SER A 118 -0.45 3.56 11.87
N ILE A 119 -1.05 3.27 10.72
CA ILE A 119 -0.58 2.22 9.79
C ILE A 119 0.29 2.76 8.67
N SER A 120 0.45 4.08 8.59
CA SER A 120 1.40 4.80 7.72
C SER A 120 1.28 4.43 6.25
N VAL A 121 0.06 4.47 5.71
CA VAL A 121 -0.19 4.30 4.25
C VAL A 121 0.66 5.33 3.50
N SER A 122 1.44 4.87 2.53
CA SER A 122 2.43 5.69 1.83
C SER A 122 2.21 5.80 0.33
N TYR A 123 1.20 5.09 -0.21
CA TYR A 123 0.88 5.12 -1.63
C TYR A 123 -0.64 5.06 -1.84
N LEU A 124 -1.19 5.95 -2.66
CA LEU A 124 -2.57 5.90 -3.12
C LEU A 124 -2.64 5.82 -4.64
N ARG A 125 -3.61 5.05 -5.14
CA ARG A 125 -4.09 5.13 -6.51
C ARG A 125 -5.42 5.86 -6.52
N ILE A 126 -5.68 6.68 -7.53
CA ILE A 126 -6.94 7.42 -7.71
C ILE A 126 -7.44 7.25 -9.13
N SER A 127 -8.75 7.33 -9.31
CA SER A 127 -9.34 7.36 -10.65
C SER A 127 -9.25 8.74 -11.28
N VAL A 128 -9.14 8.78 -12.62
CA VAL A 128 -9.26 10.00 -13.43
C VAL A 128 -10.66 10.01 -14.03
N GLY A 129 -11.56 10.76 -13.42
CA GLY A 129 -12.99 10.59 -13.56
C GLY A 129 -13.50 9.40 -12.72
N ALA A 130 -14.68 8.88 -13.03
CA ALA A 130 -15.25 7.78 -12.25
C ALA A 130 -14.51 6.46 -12.47
N SER A 131 -14.41 5.67 -11.39
CA SER A 131 -14.27 4.21 -11.44
C SER A 131 -15.65 3.55 -11.35
N ASP A 132 -15.69 2.22 -11.37
CA ASP A 132 -16.91 1.45 -11.09
C ASP A 132 -17.38 1.56 -9.62
N LEU A 133 -16.51 2.05 -8.72
CA LEU A 133 -16.84 2.38 -7.32
C LEU A 133 -17.09 3.90 -7.12
N ASN A 134 -17.83 4.48 -8.04
CA ASN A 134 -18.48 5.80 -7.92
C ASN A 134 -19.99 5.61 -8.01
N ALA A 135 -20.78 6.55 -7.51
CA ALA A 135 -22.24 6.49 -7.58
C ALA A 135 -22.81 6.52 -9.02
N ALA A 136 -22.05 7.10 -9.97
CA ALA A 136 -22.36 7.15 -11.38
C ALA A 136 -21.08 7.32 -12.22
N PRO A 137 -21.07 6.88 -13.49
CA PRO A 137 -19.95 7.12 -14.38
C PRO A 137 -19.88 8.59 -14.80
N PHE A 138 -18.68 9.14 -14.91
CA PHE A 138 -18.41 10.48 -15.45
C PHE A 138 -16.95 10.60 -15.88
N THR A 139 -16.70 11.61 -16.72
CA THR A 139 -15.36 12.13 -17.01
C THR A 139 -15.31 13.63 -16.69
N TYR A 140 -14.16 14.25 -16.84
CA TYR A 140 -14.01 15.69 -16.62
C TYR A 140 -14.42 16.55 -17.83
N ASN A 141 -14.91 15.90 -18.90
CA ASN A 141 -15.37 16.59 -20.12
C ASN A 141 -16.55 15.82 -20.74
N ASP A 142 -17.66 15.75 -20.01
CA ASP A 142 -18.88 15.10 -20.47
C ASP A 142 -19.78 16.11 -21.19
N LEU A 143 -20.15 15.80 -22.42
CA LEU A 143 -20.93 16.66 -23.31
C LEU A 143 -22.26 16.02 -23.71
N PRO A 144 -23.25 16.81 -24.17
CA PRO A 144 -24.44 16.29 -24.80
C PRO A 144 -24.10 15.42 -26.05
N GLU A 145 -24.98 14.45 -26.35
CA GLU A 145 -24.78 13.53 -27.46
C GLU A 145 -24.56 14.28 -28.78
N GLY A 146 -23.49 13.92 -29.51
CA GLY A 146 -23.13 14.49 -30.80
C GLY A 146 -22.29 15.76 -30.72
N GLU A 147 -22.00 16.28 -29.52
CA GLU A 147 -21.08 17.39 -29.34
C GLU A 147 -19.64 16.88 -29.11
N ALA A 148 -18.66 17.74 -29.39
CA ALA A 148 -17.24 17.51 -29.15
C ALA A 148 -16.57 18.82 -28.72
N ASP A 149 -15.60 18.72 -27.82
CA ASP A 149 -14.86 19.86 -27.24
C ASP A 149 -13.35 19.62 -27.39
N THR A 150 -12.84 19.87 -28.57
CA THR A 150 -11.44 19.58 -28.91
C THR A 150 -10.42 20.54 -28.32
N ASP A 151 -10.85 21.68 -27.79
CA ASP A 151 -10.03 22.63 -27.04
C ASP A 151 -10.19 22.51 -25.52
N LEU A 152 -11.00 21.52 -25.08
CA LEU A 152 -11.24 21.18 -23.68
C LEU A 152 -11.74 22.39 -22.84
N SER A 153 -12.54 23.27 -23.44
CA SER A 153 -13.10 24.47 -22.79
C SER A 153 -14.07 24.12 -21.66
N GLU A 154 -14.76 22.96 -21.76
CA GLU A 154 -15.73 22.46 -20.79
C GLU A 154 -15.10 21.47 -19.76
N PHE A 155 -13.79 21.30 -19.79
CA PHE A 155 -13.09 20.44 -18.81
C PHE A 155 -13.22 21.00 -17.40
N SER A 156 -13.60 20.15 -16.42
CA SER A 156 -13.71 20.56 -15.02
C SER A 156 -13.50 19.38 -14.06
N LEU A 157 -12.70 19.60 -13.00
CA LEU A 157 -12.53 18.67 -11.88
C LEU A 157 -13.63 18.77 -10.80
N GLU A 158 -14.67 19.58 -10.99
CA GLU A 158 -15.70 19.86 -9.98
C GLU A 158 -16.36 18.57 -9.44
N LYS A 159 -16.55 17.57 -10.31
CA LYS A 159 -17.15 16.27 -9.94
C LYS A 159 -16.32 15.48 -8.94
N ASP A 160 -15.01 15.72 -8.89
CA ASP A 160 -14.07 15.11 -7.95
C ASP A 160 -13.63 16.05 -6.82
N SER A 161 -14.35 17.16 -6.60
CA SER A 161 -14.03 18.11 -5.53
C SER A 161 -13.92 17.44 -4.14
N GLY A 162 -14.73 16.40 -3.87
CA GLY A 162 -14.67 15.60 -2.65
C GLY A 162 -13.39 14.80 -2.51
N VAL A 163 -12.92 14.18 -3.60
CA VAL A 163 -11.63 13.45 -3.64
C VAL A 163 -10.46 14.43 -3.47
N ILE A 164 -10.49 15.56 -4.18
CA ILE A 164 -9.45 16.60 -4.12
C ILE A 164 -9.33 17.16 -2.70
N SER A 165 -10.46 17.52 -2.06
CA SER A 165 -10.46 18.02 -0.69
C SER A 165 -9.90 16.99 0.30
N LEU A 166 -10.28 15.72 0.16
CA LEU A 166 -9.78 14.65 1.02
C LEU A 166 -8.27 14.42 0.82
N LEU A 167 -7.77 14.44 -0.42
CA LEU A 167 -6.35 14.36 -0.72
C LEU A 167 -5.55 15.50 -0.09
N GLN A 168 -6.09 16.72 -0.10
CA GLN A 168 -5.46 17.87 0.56
C GLN A 168 -5.35 17.66 2.08
N GLU A 169 -6.40 17.11 2.72
CA GLU A 169 -6.38 16.76 4.14
C GLU A 169 -5.33 15.65 4.43
N ILE A 170 -5.26 14.62 3.57
CA ILE A 170 -4.28 13.54 3.69
C ILE A 170 -2.85 14.06 3.51
N LEU A 171 -2.60 14.89 2.49
CA LEU A 171 -1.28 15.47 2.23
C LEU A 171 -0.82 16.45 3.32
N ALA A 172 -1.74 17.05 4.07
CA ALA A 172 -1.40 17.83 5.26
C ALA A 172 -0.86 16.96 6.42
N ILE A 173 -1.24 15.68 6.47
CA ILE A 173 -0.75 14.69 7.44
C ILE A 173 0.53 14.01 6.91
N ASN A 174 0.50 13.54 5.66
CA ASN A 174 1.62 12.86 5.00
C ASN A 174 1.99 13.56 3.67
N PRO A 175 2.87 14.55 3.69
CA PRO A 175 3.27 15.30 2.48
C PRO A 175 4.11 14.46 1.50
N ASP A 176 4.67 13.34 1.93
CA ASP A 176 5.50 12.44 1.11
C ASP A 176 4.69 11.31 0.47
N LEU A 177 3.36 11.30 0.64
CA LEU A 177 2.46 10.31 0.05
C LEU A 177 2.63 10.27 -1.48
N LYS A 178 2.81 9.07 -2.03
CA LYS A 178 2.84 8.84 -3.47
C LYS A 178 1.43 8.68 -4.02
N ILE A 179 1.18 9.30 -5.19
CA ILE A 179 -0.13 9.24 -5.83
C ILE A 179 0.02 8.80 -7.28
N MET A 180 -0.72 7.74 -7.65
CA MET A 180 -0.87 7.25 -9.01
C MET A 180 -2.30 7.52 -9.50
N ALA A 181 -2.46 7.98 -10.74
CA ALA A 181 -3.74 8.25 -11.36
C ALA A 181 -4.01 7.30 -12.54
N SER A 182 -5.24 6.77 -12.64
CA SER A 182 -5.62 5.81 -13.68
C SER A 182 -7.06 6.07 -14.15
N PRO A 183 -7.34 6.23 -15.46
CA PRO A 183 -8.68 6.42 -16.00
C PRO A 183 -9.34 5.07 -16.30
N TRP A 184 -10.64 4.96 -16.06
CA TRP A 184 -11.46 3.82 -16.52
C TRP A 184 -11.94 4.02 -17.97
N THR A 185 -12.09 5.27 -18.39
CA THR A 185 -12.49 5.63 -19.76
C THR A 185 -12.05 7.04 -20.11
N ALA A 186 -11.87 7.30 -21.40
CA ALA A 186 -11.84 8.66 -21.96
C ALA A 186 -13.26 9.24 -22.03
N PRO A 187 -13.42 10.57 -22.21
CA PRO A 187 -14.71 11.19 -22.53
C PRO A 187 -15.43 10.45 -23.66
N VAL A 188 -16.73 10.18 -23.49
CA VAL A 188 -17.48 9.29 -24.39
C VAL A 188 -17.49 9.77 -25.85
N TRP A 189 -17.47 11.09 -26.09
CA TRP A 189 -17.41 11.67 -27.41
C TRP A 189 -16.08 11.43 -28.15
N MET A 190 -15.01 11.10 -27.42
CA MET A 190 -13.72 10.70 -28.01
C MET A 190 -13.69 9.21 -28.42
N LYS A 191 -14.70 8.41 -28.03
CA LYS A 191 -14.75 6.96 -28.24
C LYS A 191 -15.57 6.58 -29.48
N ASP A 192 -15.25 5.44 -30.05
CA ASP A 192 -15.90 4.93 -31.27
C ASP A 192 -17.35 4.48 -31.05
N ASN A 193 -17.73 4.17 -29.81
CA ASN A 193 -19.07 3.71 -29.43
C ASN A 193 -19.91 4.77 -28.68
N ASN A 194 -19.37 5.96 -28.40
CA ASN A 194 -20.02 7.03 -27.63
C ASN A 194 -20.65 6.55 -26.31
N SER A 195 -20.00 5.62 -25.59
CA SER A 195 -20.52 5.00 -24.36
C SER A 195 -19.47 5.00 -23.26
N PHE A 196 -19.91 5.05 -22.01
CA PHE A 196 -19.03 4.81 -20.86
C PHE A 196 -18.50 3.37 -20.81
N ILE A 197 -19.19 2.39 -21.40
CA ILE A 197 -18.85 0.98 -21.33
C ILE A 197 -18.19 0.54 -22.65
N GLY A 198 -17.00 -0.05 -22.58
CA GLY A 198 -16.29 -0.58 -23.73
C GLY A 198 -15.93 0.47 -24.77
N GLY A 199 -15.81 0.06 -26.02
CA GLY A 199 -15.32 0.91 -27.13
C GLY A 199 -13.84 1.26 -26.99
N SER A 200 -13.32 2.00 -27.97
CA SER A 200 -11.92 2.40 -28.02
C SER A 200 -11.78 3.89 -28.30
N LEU A 201 -10.68 4.47 -27.87
CA LEU A 201 -10.33 5.86 -28.17
C LEU A 201 -10.11 6.00 -29.69
N ARG A 202 -10.78 6.94 -30.34
CA ARG A 202 -10.58 7.23 -31.74
C ARG A 202 -9.22 7.90 -31.96
N ARG A 203 -8.49 7.47 -32.98
CA ARG A 203 -7.11 7.95 -33.25
C ARG A 203 -7.05 9.46 -33.53
N GLU A 204 -8.09 10.04 -34.12
CA GLU A 204 -8.19 11.49 -34.34
C GLU A 204 -8.21 12.31 -33.03
N TYR A 205 -8.55 11.69 -31.89
CA TYR A 205 -8.59 12.34 -30.59
C TYR A 205 -7.38 12.01 -29.70
N TYR A 206 -6.38 11.28 -30.18
CA TYR A 206 -5.20 10.94 -29.36
C TYR A 206 -4.50 12.19 -28.82
N GLN A 207 -4.34 13.24 -29.63
CA GLN A 207 -3.74 14.48 -29.14
C GLN A 207 -4.65 15.18 -28.13
N VAL A 208 -5.95 15.26 -28.40
CA VAL A 208 -6.91 15.89 -27.48
C VAL A 208 -6.95 15.13 -26.14
N TYR A 209 -6.81 13.80 -26.16
CA TYR A 209 -6.75 13.01 -24.92
C TYR A 209 -5.40 13.16 -24.19
N ALA A 210 -4.31 13.41 -24.90
CA ALA A 210 -3.04 13.79 -24.27
C ALA A 210 -3.13 15.18 -23.62
N ASP A 211 -3.80 16.12 -24.27
CA ASP A 211 -4.07 17.47 -23.74
C ASP A 211 -5.04 17.41 -22.54
N TYR A 212 -6.01 16.49 -22.52
CA TYR A 212 -6.87 16.20 -21.38
C TYR A 212 -6.04 15.73 -20.15
N TRP A 213 -5.06 14.84 -20.36
CA TRP A 213 -4.13 14.42 -19.32
C TRP A 213 -3.27 15.58 -18.81
N LEU A 214 -2.75 16.40 -19.71
CA LEU A 214 -1.97 17.57 -19.34
C LEU A 214 -2.79 18.53 -18.47
N LYS A 215 -4.03 18.82 -18.90
CA LYS A 215 -4.93 19.71 -18.17
C LYS A 215 -5.28 19.14 -16.78
N TYR A 216 -5.54 17.82 -16.68
CA TYR A 216 -5.73 17.14 -15.40
C TYR A 216 -4.54 17.34 -14.46
N LEU A 217 -3.32 17.08 -14.92
CA LEU A 217 -2.12 17.23 -14.12
C LEU A 217 -1.89 18.70 -13.67
N GLN A 218 -2.17 19.65 -14.55
CA GLN A 218 -2.06 21.09 -14.24
C GLN A 218 -3.06 21.52 -13.16
N GLU A 219 -4.31 21.08 -13.26
CA GLU A 219 -5.34 21.43 -12.28
C GLU A 219 -5.12 20.73 -10.93
N MET A 220 -4.69 19.47 -10.91
CA MET A 220 -4.28 18.80 -9.69
C MET A 220 -3.09 19.48 -9.03
N GLN A 221 -2.09 19.88 -9.81
CA GLN A 221 -0.95 20.64 -9.30
C GLN A 221 -1.38 22.01 -8.75
N ALA A 222 -2.31 22.70 -9.41
CA ALA A 222 -2.86 23.97 -8.91
C ALA A 222 -3.65 23.78 -7.61
N ALA A 223 -4.25 22.60 -7.39
CA ALA A 223 -4.87 22.21 -6.12
C ALA A 223 -3.85 21.78 -5.03
N GLY A 224 -2.54 21.82 -5.33
CA GLY A 224 -1.48 21.40 -4.41
C GLY A 224 -1.23 19.89 -4.37
N ILE A 225 -1.73 19.13 -5.35
CA ILE A 225 -1.62 17.68 -5.43
C ILE A 225 -0.67 17.30 -6.57
N THR A 226 0.44 16.64 -6.24
CA THR A 226 1.38 16.11 -7.23
C THR A 226 0.97 14.68 -7.60
N ILE A 227 0.82 14.40 -8.90
CA ILE A 227 0.61 13.05 -9.42
C ILE A 227 1.98 12.47 -9.80
N ASP A 228 2.47 11.51 -9.00
CA ASP A 228 3.79 10.90 -9.19
C ASP A 228 3.84 9.97 -10.41
N ALA A 229 2.73 9.28 -10.67
CA ALA A 229 2.62 8.31 -11.76
C ALA A 229 1.21 8.30 -12.37
N LEU A 230 1.13 7.86 -13.61
CA LEU A 230 -0.15 7.58 -14.28
C LEU A 230 -0.08 6.28 -15.09
N THR A 231 -1.23 5.65 -15.27
CA THR A 231 -1.42 4.62 -16.28
C THR A 231 -2.34 5.15 -17.37
N PRO A 232 -2.07 4.95 -18.67
CA PRO A 232 -2.90 5.50 -19.73
C PRO A 232 -4.35 4.99 -19.74
N GLN A 233 -4.57 3.78 -19.20
CA GLN A 233 -5.88 3.14 -19.11
C GLN A 233 -5.87 2.05 -18.03
N ASN A 234 -6.87 2.05 -17.13
CA ASN A 234 -7.17 0.92 -16.26
C ASN A 234 -7.71 -0.25 -17.07
N GLU A 235 -7.18 -1.44 -16.83
CA GLU A 235 -7.63 -2.71 -17.44
C GLU A 235 -7.92 -2.61 -18.95
N PRO A 236 -6.92 -2.27 -19.77
CA PRO A 236 -7.10 -1.91 -21.17
C PRO A 236 -7.69 -3.03 -22.04
N LEU A 237 -7.71 -4.27 -21.56
CA LEU A 237 -8.29 -5.41 -22.28
C LEU A 237 -9.64 -5.86 -21.68
N HIS A 238 -10.20 -5.12 -20.71
CA HIS A 238 -11.48 -5.41 -20.08
C HIS A 238 -12.50 -4.30 -20.36
N GLY A 239 -13.44 -4.55 -21.27
CA GLY A 239 -14.48 -3.60 -21.67
C GLY A 239 -15.83 -3.83 -21.00
N GLY A 240 -15.88 -4.56 -19.88
CA GLY A 240 -17.11 -4.94 -19.19
C GLY A 240 -17.52 -4.06 -18.02
N ASN A 241 -16.59 -3.33 -17.43
CA ASN A 241 -16.87 -2.41 -16.32
C ASN A 241 -17.65 -1.17 -16.79
N ASN A 242 -18.33 -0.54 -15.86
CA ASN A 242 -18.95 0.76 -16.06
C ASN A 242 -18.32 1.79 -15.10
N PRO A 243 -17.41 2.67 -15.57
CA PRO A 243 -16.96 2.81 -16.97
C PRO A 243 -15.83 1.85 -17.37
N SER A 244 -15.53 1.80 -18.69
CA SER A 244 -14.40 1.04 -19.26
C SER A 244 -14.06 1.50 -20.67
N MET A 245 -12.85 1.18 -21.15
CA MET A 245 -12.40 1.43 -22.52
C MET A 245 -11.33 0.41 -22.91
N TYR A 246 -11.42 -0.12 -24.12
CA TYR A 246 -10.36 -0.95 -24.71
C TYR A 246 -9.21 -0.10 -25.24
N MET A 247 -8.00 -0.55 -24.99
CA MET A 247 -6.77 0.00 -25.57
C MET A 247 -5.78 -1.14 -25.80
N GLU A 248 -5.61 -1.58 -27.05
CA GLU A 248 -4.64 -2.61 -27.38
C GLU A 248 -3.20 -2.15 -27.12
N ALA A 249 -2.26 -3.10 -26.95
CA ALA A 249 -0.85 -2.76 -26.70
C ALA A 249 -0.25 -1.85 -27.78
N THR A 250 -0.64 -2.05 -29.04
CA THR A 250 -0.22 -1.21 -30.16
C THR A 250 -0.82 0.20 -30.10
N ASP A 251 -2.06 0.33 -29.64
CA ASP A 251 -2.72 1.63 -29.49
C ASP A 251 -2.14 2.40 -28.31
N GLN A 252 -1.88 1.74 -27.18
CA GLN A 252 -1.19 2.34 -26.04
C GLN A 252 0.24 2.78 -26.42
N THR A 253 0.95 1.96 -27.20
CA THR A 253 2.27 2.31 -27.74
C THR A 253 2.21 3.56 -28.60
N ASP A 254 1.26 3.61 -29.56
CA ASP A 254 1.08 4.77 -30.45
C ASP A 254 0.70 6.03 -29.69
N PHE A 255 -0.20 5.91 -28.71
CA PHE A 255 -0.63 7.03 -27.86
C PHE A 255 0.51 7.58 -27.01
N ILE A 256 1.29 6.70 -26.35
CA ILE A 256 2.42 7.11 -25.51
C ILE A 256 3.49 7.82 -26.35
N LYS A 257 3.95 7.19 -27.44
CA LYS A 257 5.11 7.70 -28.20
C LYS A 257 4.85 8.95 -29.00
N ASN A 258 3.60 9.12 -29.53
CA ASN A 258 3.29 10.19 -30.46
C ASN A 258 2.54 11.37 -29.81
N ASN A 259 1.88 11.14 -28.67
CA ASN A 259 1.01 12.12 -28.05
C ASN A 259 1.32 12.31 -26.56
N LEU A 260 0.98 11.35 -25.66
CA LEU A 260 1.05 11.54 -24.22
C LEU A 260 2.46 11.86 -23.73
N GLY A 261 3.45 11.05 -24.11
CA GLY A 261 4.83 11.23 -23.68
C GLY A 261 5.42 12.59 -24.10
N PRO A 262 5.40 12.95 -25.38
CA PRO A 262 5.85 14.27 -25.82
C PRO A 262 5.10 15.42 -25.13
N THR A 263 3.76 15.38 -25.09
CA THR A 263 2.93 16.44 -24.49
C THR A 263 3.33 16.71 -23.03
N LEU A 264 3.48 15.67 -22.21
CA LEU A 264 3.84 15.85 -20.80
C LEU A 264 5.27 16.37 -20.64
N ARG A 265 6.24 15.84 -21.39
CA ARG A 265 7.66 16.28 -21.29
C ARG A 265 7.89 17.68 -21.82
N GLU A 266 7.22 18.08 -22.91
CA GLU A 266 7.26 19.46 -23.41
C GLU A 266 6.66 20.47 -22.42
N ALA A 267 5.65 20.05 -21.67
CA ALA A 267 5.05 20.84 -20.59
C ALA A 267 5.84 20.82 -19.26
N GLY A 268 6.95 20.06 -19.19
CA GLY A 268 7.83 19.99 -18.02
C GLY A 268 7.33 19.05 -16.90
N PHE A 269 6.38 18.16 -17.16
CA PHE A 269 5.93 17.17 -16.20
C PHE A 269 6.84 15.94 -16.19
N GLU A 270 7.33 15.57 -15.01
CA GLU A 270 8.12 14.35 -14.76
C GLU A 270 7.26 13.16 -14.28
N THR A 271 5.94 13.29 -14.30
CA THR A 271 5.00 12.22 -13.96
C THR A 271 5.35 10.96 -14.72
N LYS A 272 5.51 9.85 -14.02
CA LYS A 272 5.87 8.54 -14.59
C LYS A 272 4.70 7.99 -15.41
N ILE A 273 4.96 7.55 -16.63
CA ILE A 273 3.97 6.83 -17.44
C ILE A 273 4.23 5.34 -17.25
N ILE A 274 3.23 4.61 -16.74
CA ILE A 274 3.32 3.18 -16.45
C ILE A 274 2.36 2.45 -17.38
N ALA A 275 2.89 1.52 -18.17
CA ALA A 275 2.12 0.78 -19.16
C ALA A 275 1.24 -0.30 -18.53
N TYR A 276 0.21 -0.73 -19.24
CA TYR A 276 -0.67 -1.86 -18.97
C TYR A 276 -1.71 -1.57 -17.87
N ASP A 277 -1.43 -1.85 -16.57
CA ASP A 277 -2.39 -1.71 -15.46
C ASP A 277 -3.53 -2.74 -15.55
N HIS A 278 -3.17 -4.04 -15.67
CA HIS A 278 -4.11 -5.15 -15.82
C HIS A 278 -3.50 -6.48 -15.34
N ASN A 279 -4.22 -7.58 -15.55
CA ASN A 279 -3.95 -8.90 -15.03
C ASN A 279 -2.58 -9.51 -15.40
N CYS A 280 -2.06 -10.34 -14.50
CA CYS A 280 -0.79 -11.05 -14.65
C CYS A 280 -0.78 -12.13 -15.77
N ASP A 281 -1.89 -12.37 -16.46
CA ASP A 281 -2.00 -13.37 -17.53
C ASP A 281 -1.42 -12.92 -18.88
N ASN A 282 -1.18 -11.61 -19.08
CA ASN A 282 -0.63 -11.08 -20.33
C ASN A 282 0.59 -10.16 -20.15
N PRO A 283 1.75 -10.69 -19.68
CA PRO A 283 2.98 -9.91 -19.57
C PRO A 283 3.53 -9.42 -20.93
N ASN A 284 3.05 -9.99 -22.05
CA ASN A 284 3.45 -9.55 -23.39
C ASN A 284 2.91 -8.16 -23.76
N TYR A 285 1.82 -7.71 -23.14
CA TYR A 285 1.29 -6.37 -23.41
C TYR A 285 2.33 -5.29 -23.07
N PRO A 286 2.77 -5.13 -21.80
CA PRO A 286 3.78 -4.13 -21.46
C PRO A 286 5.13 -4.37 -22.14
N ILE A 287 5.52 -5.64 -22.40
CA ILE A 287 6.71 -5.97 -23.19
C ILE A 287 6.60 -5.37 -24.59
N THR A 288 5.43 -5.46 -25.25
CA THR A 288 5.19 -4.87 -26.56
C THR A 288 5.38 -3.35 -26.53
N VAL A 289 4.77 -2.68 -25.55
CA VAL A 289 4.88 -1.22 -25.39
C VAL A 289 6.34 -0.80 -25.18
N MET A 290 7.06 -1.47 -24.28
CA MET A 290 8.45 -1.13 -23.97
C MET A 290 9.45 -1.58 -25.02
N SER A 291 9.08 -2.49 -25.93
CA SER A 291 9.92 -2.89 -27.07
C SER A 291 9.94 -1.85 -28.21
N ASP A 292 9.00 -0.90 -28.24
CA ASP A 292 9.03 0.20 -29.21
C ASP A 292 10.08 1.23 -28.78
N GLU A 293 11.12 1.40 -29.61
CA GLU A 293 12.27 2.30 -29.31
C GLU A 293 11.86 3.78 -29.08
N LYS A 294 10.69 4.21 -29.58
CA LYS A 294 10.20 5.57 -29.42
C LYS A 294 9.27 5.72 -28.23
N ALA A 295 8.53 4.68 -27.85
CA ALA A 295 7.71 4.67 -26.64
C ALA A 295 8.54 4.47 -25.38
N ASN A 296 9.54 3.56 -25.41
CA ASN A 296 10.35 3.17 -24.28
C ASN A 296 10.91 4.33 -23.45
N PRO A 297 11.47 5.42 -24.04
CA PRO A 297 12.00 6.54 -23.27
C PRO A 297 10.97 7.28 -22.40
N PHE A 298 9.68 7.18 -22.72
CA PHE A 298 8.60 7.79 -21.94
C PHE A 298 8.02 6.88 -20.86
N VAL A 299 8.23 5.54 -20.98
CA VAL A 299 7.65 4.55 -20.08
C VAL A 299 8.58 4.26 -18.93
N ASP A 300 8.10 4.44 -17.70
CA ASP A 300 8.83 4.11 -16.47
C ASP A 300 8.80 2.60 -16.19
N GLY A 301 7.70 1.92 -16.50
CA GLY A 301 7.54 0.50 -16.22
C GLY A 301 6.15 -0.04 -16.56
N ALA A 302 5.77 -1.13 -15.89
CA ALA A 302 4.50 -1.82 -16.08
C ALA A 302 3.73 -2.02 -14.77
N ALA A 303 2.40 -1.89 -14.80
CA ALA A 303 1.51 -2.11 -13.67
C ALA A 303 0.67 -3.38 -13.86
N PHE A 304 0.38 -4.06 -12.73
CA PHE A 304 -0.27 -5.36 -12.72
C PHE A 304 -1.39 -5.46 -11.69
N HIS A 305 -2.44 -6.24 -12.06
CA HIS A 305 -3.50 -6.78 -11.21
C HIS A 305 -3.37 -8.30 -11.13
N LEU A 306 -4.04 -8.96 -10.17
CA LEU A 306 -3.92 -10.42 -9.99
C LEU A 306 -5.30 -11.14 -10.01
N TYR A 307 -6.25 -10.68 -10.80
CA TYR A 307 -7.51 -11.40 -11.02
C TYR A 307 -7.35 -12.59 -11.97
N ALA A 308 -6.29 -12.60 -12.75
CA ALA A 308 -5.88 -13.72 -13.61
C ALA A 308 -4.36 -13.77 -13.76
N GLY A 309 -3.86 -14.98 -14.07
CA GLY A 309 -2.43 -15.19 -14.25
C GLY A 309 -1.68 -15.53 -12.97
N ASP A 310 -0.40 -15.19 -12.92
CA ASP A 310 0.50 -15.52 -11.82
C ASP A 310 1.41 -14.32 -11.54
N ILE A 311 1.63 -14.00 -10.29
CA ILE A 311 2.42 -12.84 -9.84
C ILE A 311 3.85 -12.82 -10.42
N ARG A 312 4.38 -13.96 -10.84
CA ARG A 312 5.69 -14.06 -11.53
C ARG A 312 5.74 -13.36 -12.89
N ALA A 313 4.58 -12.93 -13.42
CA ALA A 313 4.52 -12.07 -14.60
C ALA A 313 5.33 -10.77 -14.42
N LEU A 314 5.36 -10.22 -13.20
CA LEU A 314 6.19 -9.06 -12.86
C LEU A 314 7.68 -9.35 -13.12
N SER A 315 8.17 -10.48 -12.63
CA SER A 315 9.56 -10.92 -12.90
C SER A 315 9.81 -11.18 -14.38
N THR A 316 8.81 -11.66 -15.14
CA THR A 316 8.95 -11.85 -16.59
C THR A 316 9.21 -10.52 -17.28
N VAL A 317 8.46 -9.47 -16.92
CA VAL A 317 8.65 -8.12 -17.48
C VAL A 317 9.95 -7.49 -17.01
N HIS A 318 10.27 -7.58 -15.71
CA HIS A 318 11.54 -7.09 -15.18
C HIS A 318 12.76 -7.74 -15.87
N ASN A 319 12.73 -9.05 -16.10
CA ASN A 319 13.84 -9.76 -16.78
C ASN A 319 13.98 -9.36 -18.25
N ALA A 320 12.88 -8.96 -18.90
CA ALA A 320 12.92 -8.44 -20.27
C ALA A 320 13.47 -6.98 -20.32
N PHE A 321 13.18 -6.19 -19.30
CA PHE A 321 13.58 -4.78 -19.18
C PHE A 321 14.06 -4.48 -17.76
N PRO A 322 15.29 -4.87 -17.38
CA PRO A 322 15.77 -4.77 -16.01
C PRO A 322 16.04 -3.34 -15.54
N ASP A 323 16.06 -2.37 -16.43
CA ASP A 323 16.15 -0.94 -16.18
C ASP A 323 14.78 -0.25 -15.99
N LYS A 324 13.69 -1.01 -16.20
CA LYS A 324 12.30 -0.54 -16.00
C LYS A 324 11.73 -1.09 -14.71
N ASN A 325 10.79 -0.33 -14.14
CA ASN A 325 10.12 -0.68 -12.91
C ASN A 325 8.89 -1.57 -13.16
N VAL A 326 8.46 -2.29 -12.12
CA VAL A 326 7.17 -2.97 -12.10
C VAL A 326 6.39 -2.54 -10.87
N TYR A 327 5.06 -2.52 -10.97
CA TYR A 327 4.15 -2.04 -9.97
C TYR A 327 3.00 -3.03 -9.82
N PHE A 328 2.51 -3.19 -8.59
CA PHE A 328 1.29 -3.94 -8.32
C PHE A 328 0.21 -2.94 -7.88
N THR A 329 -0.85 -2.79 -8.65
CA THR A 329 -1.73 -1.62 -8.56
C THR A 329 -3.15 -1.94 -8.14
N GLU A 330 -3.57 -3.24 -8.17
CA GLU A 330 -4.93 -3.57 -7.78
C GLU A 330 -5.14 -5.06 -7.48
N GLN A 331 -5.83 -5.33 -6.36
CA GLN A 331 -6.51 -6.57 -6.02
C GLN A 331 -7.62 -6.27 -5.02
N TYR A 332 -8.87 -6.72 -5.25
CA TYR A 332 -9.96 -6.52 -4.30
C TYR A 332 -10.06 -7.64 -3.28
N ASN A 333 -10.53 -7.30 -2.07
CA ASN A 333 -10.97 -8.26 -1.07
C ASN A 333 -12.46 -8.54 -1.28
N SER A 334 -12.85 -9.81 -1.39
CA SER A 334 -14.24 -10.19 -1.55
C SER A 334 -15.00 -10.17 -0.22
N SER A 335 -16.23 -9.65 -0.24
CA SER A 335 -17.14 -9.75 0.92
C SER A 335 -17.66 -11.16 1.15
N GLU A 336 -17.51 -12.05 0.17
CA GLU A 336 -17.93 -13.45 0.23
C GLU A 336 -16.89 -14.37 0.86
N ASP A 337 -15.64 -13.90 0.99
CA ASP A 337 -14.53 -14.68 1.52
C ASP A 337 -14.37 -14.49 3.05
N ASP A 338 -13.86 -15.51 3.73
CA ASP A 338 -13.54 -15.43 5.15
C ASP A 338 -12.25 -14.64 5.41
N PHE A 339 -12.13 -14.11 6.63
CA PHE A 339 -10.99 -13.28 7.04
C PHE A 339 -9.65 -14.02 6.88
N GLY A 340 -9.57 -15.27 7.35
CA GLY A 340 -8.33 -16.04 7.38
C GLY A 340 -7.84 -16.41 5.98
N GLY A 341 -8.75 -16.84 5.10
CA GLY A 341 -8.45 -17.15 3.70
C GLY A 341 -7.98 -15.93 2.93
N THR A 342 -8.69 -14.81 3.09
CA THR A 342 -8.31 -13.53 2.46
C THR A 342 -6.95 -13.02 2.98
N LEU A 343 -6.74 -13.01 4.32
CA LEU A 343 -5.46 -12.60 4.91
C LEU A 343 -4.29 -13.39 4.31
N ARG A 344 -4.43 -14.72 4.30
CA ARG A 344 -3.42 -15.64 3.78
C ARG A 344 -3.14 -15.40 2.30
N TYR A 345 -4.20 -15.35 1.46
CA TYR A 345 -4.03 -15.17 0.02
C TYR A 345 -3.36 -13.84 -0.32
N HIS A 346 -3.85 -12.73 0.24
CA HIS A 346 -3.37 -11.39 -0.11
C HIS A 346 -1.96 -11.12 0.45
N VAL A 347 -1.66 -11.54 1.70
CA VAL A 347 -0.30 -11.36 2.21
C VAL A 347 0.70 -12.20 1.42
N ASN A 348 0.36 -13.45 1.08
CA ASN A 348 1.25 -14.32 0.32
C ASN A 348 1.42 -13.86 -1.14
N ASN A 349 0.32 -13.66 -1.87
CA ASN A 349 0.39 -13.43 -3.31
C ASN A 349 0.51 -11.94 -3.67
N VAL A 350 -0.20 -11.04 -2.94
CA VAL A 350 -0.18 -9.61 -3.24
C VAL A 350 1.01 -8.93 -2.57
N ILE A 351 1.14 -8.97 -1.25
CA ILE A 351 2.20 -8.23 -0.57
C ILE A 351 3.56 -8.92 -0.79
N ILE A 352 3.74 -10.13 -0.27
CA ILE A 352 5.02 -10.86 -0.37
C ILE A 352 5.32 -11.20 -1.83
N GLY A 353 4.31 -11.66 -2.57
CA GLY A 353 4.45 -12.08 -3.97
C GLY A 353 4.92 -10.94 -4.86
N SER A 354 4.29 -9.78 -4.81
CA SER A 354 4.71 -8.62 -5.61
C SER A 354 6.12 -8.16 -5.22
N MET A 355 6.43 -8.08 -3.91
CA MET A 355 7.76 -7.69 -3.44
C MET A 355 8.85 -8.63 -3.93
N ARG A 356 8.63 -9.95 -3.87
CA ARG A 356 9.58 -10.95 -4.36
C ARG A 356 9.72 -10.96 -5.89
N ASN A 357 8.76 -10.36 -6.59
CA ASN A 357 8.75 -10.22 -8.05
C ASN A 357 9.00 -8.77 -8.51
N TRP A 358 9.85 -8.03 -7.80
CA TRP A 358 10.41 -6.73 -8.17
C TRP A 358 9.46 -5.55 -8.09
N SER A 359 8.22 -5.69 -7.60
CA SER A 359 7.31 -4.57 -7.48
C SER A 359 7.85 -3.48 -6.56
N LYS A 360 7.64 -2.23 -6.94
CA LYS A 360 8.00 -1.06 -6.13
C LYS A 360 6.90 -0.69 -5.13
N ASN A 361 5.69 -1.15 -5.36
CA ASN A 361 4.54 -0.93 -4.48
C ASN A 361 3.66 -2.18 -4.43
N ALA A 362 2.70 -2.20 -3.51
CA ALA A 362 1.57 -3.12 -3.55
C ALA A 362 0.33 -2.37 -3.06
N LEU A 363 -0.70 -2.31 -3.92
CA LEU A 363 -1.94 -1.61 -3.66
C LEU A 363 -3.11 -2.59 -3.69
N GLU A 364 -3.90 -2.57 -2.62
CA GLU A 364 -5.21 -3.19 -2.59
C GLU A 364 -6.25 -2.26 -3.26
N TRP A 365 -7.42 -2.82 -3.63
CA TRP A 365 -8.46 -2.04 -4.26
C TRP A 365 -9.00 -0.95 -3.31
N ASN A 366 -10.28 -0.84 -3.12
CA ASN A 366 -10.90 0.31 -2.47
C ASN A 366 -10.54 0.47 -0.97
N LEU A 367 -10.19 1.69 -0.59
CA LEU A 367 -9.86 2.04 0.79
C LEU A 367 -11.08 1.91 1.71
N ALA A 368 -12.26 2.37 1.27
CA ALA A 368 -13.46 2.36 2.09
C ALA A 368 -14.72 2.11 1.25
N ASN A 369 -15.76 1.59 1.91
CA ASN A 369 -17.11 1.42 1.39
C ASN A 369 -18.15 1.61 2.49
N ASP A 370 -19.42 1.74 2.11
CA ASP A 370 -20.55 1.69 3.04
C ASP A 370 -20.91 0.25 3.46
N ALA A 371 -22.01 0.09 4.21
CA ALA A 371 -22.45 -1.23 4.71
C ALA A 371 -22.92 -2.19 3.60
N ASP A 372 -23.27 -1.68 2.43
CA ASP A 372 -23.76 -2.43 1.28
C ASP A 372 -22.69 -2.59 0.18
N PHE A 373 -21.43 -2.33 0.53
CA PHE A 373 -20.25 -2.34 -0.35
C PHE A 373 -20.27 -1.32 -1.48
N GLY A 374 -21.07 -0.26 -1.34
CA GLY A 374 -21.16 0.89 -2.21
C GLY A 374 -20.35 2.10 -1.72
N PRO A 375 -20.46 3.26 -2.41
CA PRO A 375 -21.13 3.45 -3.70
C PRO A 375 -20.48 2.67 -4.86
N HIS A 376 -21.28 2.27 -5.84
CA HIS A 376 -20.81 1.70 -7.09
C HIS A 376 -21.75 2.13 -8.25
N THR A 377 -21.24 2.11 -9.46
CA THR A 377 -22.03 2.35 -10.68
C THR A 377 -23.02 1.21 -10.94
N ASP A 378 -23.96 1.42 -11.83
CA ASP A 378 -24.81 0.33 -12.32
C ASP A 378 -23.96 -0.72 -13.06
N GLY A 379 -23.91 -1.94 -12.52
CA GLY A 379 -23.01 -3.01 -12.97
C GLY A 379 -21.58 -2.96 -12.42
N GLY A 380 -21.27 -2.02 -11.52
CA GLY A 380 -20.01 -1.99 -10.78
C GLY A 380 -19.90 -3.10 -9.72
N CYS A 381 -18.75 -3.18 -9.06
CA CYS A 381 -18.47 -4.25 -8.11
C CYS A 381 -19.36 -4.17 -6.86
N THR A 382 -20.19 -5.20 -6.63
CA THR A 382 -21.11 -5.30 -5.48
C THR A 382 -20.56 -6.12 -4.32
N ILE A 383 -19.37 -6.72 -4.47
CA ILE A 383 -18.71 -7.57 -3.48
C ILE A 383 -17.33 -7.06 -3.07
N CYS A 384 -16.90 -5.93 -3.62
CA CYS A 384 -15.60 -5.33 -3.31
C CYS A 384 -15.61 -4.71 -1.90
N LYS A 385 -15.07 -5.47 -0.94
CA LYS A 385 -14.99 -5.08 0.45
C LYS A 385 -13.76 -4.21 0.69
N GLY A 386 -13.96 -2.93 0.99
CA GLY A 386 -12.88 -2.00 1.29
C GLY A 386 -12.09 -2.38 2.55
N ALA A 387 -10.91 -1.79 2.70
CA ALA A 387 -10.16 -1.92 3.95
C ALA A 387 -10.97 -1.43 5.16
N LEU A 388 -11.86 -0.48 4.92
CA LEU A 388 -12.80 0.07 5.90
C LEU A 388 -14.24 -0.11 5.42
N THR A 389 -15.16 -0.43 6.34
CA THR A 389 -16.60 -0.28 6.13
C THR A 389 -17.11 0.82 7.05
N ILE A 390 -17.68 1.89 6.48
CA ILE A 390 -18.20 3.05 7.19
C ILE A 390 -19.72 3.03 7.14
N SER A 391 -20.37 2.88 8.30
CA SER A 391 -21.81 2.77 8.39
C SER A 391 -22.44 3.97 9.07
N GLY A 392 -23.48 4.54 8.45
CA GLY A 392 -24.26 5.64 8.99
C GLY A 392 -23.47 6.92 9.26
N GLY A 393 -22.31 7.11 8.63
CA GLY A 393 -21.43 8.25 8.88
C GLY A 393 -20.81 8.28 10.28
N GLU A 394 -20.89 7.19 11.04
CA GLU A 394 -20.45 7.15 12.44
C GLU A 394 -19.54 6.00 12.81
N THR A 395 -19.80 4.79 12.31
CA THR A 395 -19.09 3.57 12.70
C THR A 395 -18.08 3.20 11.64
N VAL A 396 -16.81 3.06 12.04
CA VAL A 396 -15.71 2.63 11.16
C VAL A 396 -15.24 1.24 11.57
N ASN A 397 -15.53 0.25 10.74
CA ASN A 397 -15.03 -1.12 10.89
C ASN A 397 -13.79 -1.33 10.03
N ARG A 398 -12.76 -1.94 10.61
CA ARG A 398 -11.53 -2.30 9.93
C ARG A 398 -11.63 -3.75 9.45
N ASN A 399 -11.65 -3.93 8.15
CA ASN A 399 -11.76 -5.22 7.50
C ASN A 399 -10.38 -5.85 7.31
N VAL A 400 -10.32 -7.06 6.75
CA VAL A 400 -9.07 -7.78 6.53
C VAL A 400 -8.06 -6.99 5.69
N GLY A 401 -8.50 -6.26 4.65
CA GLY A 401 -7.66 -5.42 3.80
C GLY A 401 -6.87 -4.35 4.58
N TYR A 402 -7.43 -3.82 5.68
CA TYR A 402 -6.71 -2.94 6.58
C TYR A 402 -5.47 -3.60 7.18
N TYR A 403 -5.61 -4.83 7.68
CA TYR A 403 -4.52 -5.56 8.36
C TYR A 403 -3.49 -6.09 7.36
N ILE A 404 -3.90 -6.47 6.15
CA ILE A 404 -3.03 -6.90 5.06
C ILE A 404 -2.01 -5.79 4.75
N VAL A 405 -2.49 -4.60 4.43
CA VAL A 405 -1.63 -3.46 4.09
C VAL A 405 -0.83 -2.98 5.30
N ALA A 406 -1.45 -2.95 6.49
CA ALA A 406 -0.81 -2.47 7.72
C ALA A 406 0.42 -3.29 8.14
N HIS A 407 0.46 -4.61 7.86
CA HIS A 407 1.65 -5.45 8.09
C HIS A 407 2.86 -5.03 7.24
N ALA A 408 2.64 -4.33 6.14
CA ALA A 408 3.68 -3.77 5.29
C ALA A 408 3.88 -2.26 5.54
N SER A 409 2.84 -1.44 5.34
CA SER A 409 2.94 0.01 5.32
C SER A 409 3.49 0.61 6.63
N LYS A 410 3.06 0.07 7.78
CA LYS A 410 3.50 0.53 9.10
C LYS A 410 5.01 0.37 9.34
N PHE A 411 5.64 -0.62 8.74
CA PHE A 411 7.00 -1.03 9.07
C PHE A 411 8.00 -0.88 7.95
N ILE A 412 7.52 -0.74 6.71
CA ILE A 412 8.34 -0.68 5.50
C ILE A 412 8.06 0.68 4.81
N PRO A 413 8.63 1.78 5.32
CA PRO A 413 8.43 3.11 4.75
C PRO A 413 9.00 3.20 3.33
N ALA A 414 8.54 4.20 2.56
CA ALA A 414 9.12 4.54 1.28
C ALA A 414 10.65 4.71 1.37
N GLY A 415 11.37 4.24 0.35
CA GLY A 415 12.84 4.22 0.36
C GLY A 415 13.46 2.98 1.02
N SER A 416 12.66 2.10 1.64
CA SER A 416 13.15 0.78 2.08
C SER A 416 13.62 -0.03 0.89
N VAL A 417 14.63 -0.88 1.10
CA VAL A 417 15.20 -1.75 0.06
C VAL A 417 14.89 -3.20 0.40
N ARG A 418 14.36 -3.96 -0.54
CA ARG A 418 14.20 -5.41 -0.35
C ARG A 418 15.59 -6.09 -0.31
N ILE A 419 15.78 -6.94 0.68
CA ILE A 419 17.01 -7.74 0.87
C ILE A 419 16.71 -9.24 0.73
N ALA A 420 17.76 -10.05 0.60
CA ALA A 420 17.59 -11.48 0.39
C ALA A 420 17.02 -12.18 1.63
N SER A 421 16.08 -13.09 1.39
CA SER A 421 15.59 -14.08 2.34
C SER A 421 15.15 -15.34 1.62
N ASN A 422 15.38 -16.51 2.21
CA ASN A 422 14.90 -17.78 1.65
C ASN A 422 13.47 -18.09 2.15
N VAL A 423 12.74 -18.88 1.38
CA VAL A 423 11.48 -19.47 1.85
C VAL A 423 11.78 -20.76 2.59
N ALA A 424 11.31 -20.91 3.83
CA ALA A 424 11.55 -22.05 4.69
C ALA A 424 10.25 -22.86 4.88
N GLY A 425 10.06 -23.90 4.09
CA GLY A 425 8.84 -24.70 4.11
C GLY A 425 7.61 -23.90 3.69
N SER A 426 6.61 -23.78 4.56
CA SER A 426 5.39 -23.00 4.34
C SER A 426 5.52 -21.52 4.74
N LEU A 427 6.68 -21.08 5.20
CA LEU A 427 6.88 -19.71 5.69
C LEU A 427 7.21 -18.78 4.51
N GLN A 428 6.17 -18.26 3.87
CA GLN A 428 6.30 -17.24 2.84
C GLN A 428 6.78 -15.94 3.49
N ASN A 429 7.71 -15.22 2.86
CA ASN A 429 8.28 -14.06 3.49
C ASN A 429 8.92 -13.08 2.52
N ALA A 430 9.12 -11.84 2.95
CA ALA A 430 9.98 -10.86 2.32
C ALA A 430 10.71 -10.05 3.39
N ALA A 431 11.98 -9.76 3.14
CA ALA A 431 12.83 -9.02 4.07
C ALA A 431 13.25 -7.66 3.47
N PHE A 432 13.40 -6.67 4.33
CA PHE A 432 13.70 -5.29 3.94
C PHE A 432 14.71 -4.66 4.92
N ILE A 433 15.46 -3.70 4.40
CA ILE A 433 16.19 -2.73 5.21
C ILE A 433 15.57 -1.36 5.00
N THR A 434 15.21 -0.68 6.09
CA THR A 434 14.56 0.62 6.07
C THR A 434 15.59 1.74 5.90
N PRO A 435 15.20 2.97 5.50
CA PRO A 435 16.14 4.10 5.38
C PRO A 435 16.91 4.42 6.67
N ASN A 436 16.36 4.08 7.85
CA ASN A 436 17.03 4.25 9.14
C ASN A 436 17.80 3.01 9.62
N GLY A 437 17.98 2.00 8.74
CA GLY A 437 18.82 0.82 8.97
C GLY A 437 18.14 -0.34 9.70
N LYS A 438 16.88 -0.22 10.11
CA LYS A 438 16.14 -1.34 10.70
C LYS A 438 15.86 -2.41 9.66
N LYS A 439 15.94 -3.66 10.10
CA LYS A 439 15.56 -4.84 9.32
C LYS A 439 14.10 -5.17 9.63
N VAL A 440 13.33 -5.46 8.58
CA VAL A 440 11.92 -5.86 8.67
C VAL A 440 11.75 -7.17 7.93
N LEU A 441 11.19 -8.17 8.59
CA LEU A 441 10.84 -9.46 7.99
C LEU A 441 9.33 -9.66 8.13
N LEU A 442 8.61 -9.63 7.01
CA LEU A 442 7.20 -9.99 6.93
C LEU A 442 7.12 -11.49 6.61
N VAL A 443 6.39 -12.25 7.44
CA VAL A 443 6.22 -13.70 7.30
C VAL A 443 4.74 -14.06 7.35
N GLU A 444 4.30 -14.91 6.45
CA GLU A 444 3.01 -15.60 6.47
C GLU A 444 3.24 -17.11 6.55
N ASN A 445 2.55 -17.81 7.45
CA ASN A 445 2.59 -19.27 7.53
C ASN A 445 1.50 -19.89 6.67
N ASP A 446 1.82 -20.18 5.40
CA ASP A 446 0.93 -20.82 4.41
C ASP A 446 0.65 -22.32 4.71
N GLY A 447 1.15 -22.82 5.85
CA GLY A 447 0.89 -24.19 6.32
C GLY A 447 -0.45 -24.34 7.04
N ASN A 448 -0.80 -25.60 7.31
CA ASN A 448 -2.03 -25.97 8.06
C ASN A 448 -1.73 -26.26 9.55
N SER A 449 -0.55 -25.94 10.03
CA SER A 449 -0.13 -26.14 11.43
C SER A 449 0.78 -25.00 11.89
N GLN A 450 0.80 -24.80 13.19
CA GLN A 450 1.77 -23.91 13.83
C GLN A 450 3.19 -24.36 13.50
N THR A 451 4.06 -23.40 13.19
CA THR A 451 5.46 -23.65 12.83
C THR A 451 6.39 -22.83 13.71
N THR A 452 7.31 -23.51 14.41
CA THR A 452 8.45 -22.88 15.08
C THR A 452 9.61 -22.80 14.11
N PHE A 453 10.25 -21.63 14.01
CA PHE A 453 11.33 -21.39 13.07
C PHE A 453 12.36 -20.40 13.62
N ASN A 454 13.49 -20.34 12.94
CA ASN A 454 14.53 -19.37 13.20
C ASN A 454 14.44 -18.19 12.20
N ILE A 455 14.61 -16.98 12.70
CA ILE A 455 15.12 -15.85 11.93
C ILE A 455 16.63 -15.91 12.08
N GLN A 456 17.35 -16.16 10.99
CA GLN A 456 18.81 -16.31 10.98
C GLN A 456 19.45 -15.10 10.32
N VAL A 457 20.41 -14.50 11.03
CA VAL A 457 21.27 -13.41 10.53
C VAL A 457 22.72 -13.80 10.80
N GLY A 458 23.49 -14.08 9.77
CA GLY A 458 24.83 -14.65 9.92
C GLY A 458 24.81 -15.96 10.71
N ASP A 459 25.55 -16.01 11.83
CA ASP A 459 25.66 -17.17 12.72
C ASP A 459 24.68 -17.10 13.92
N GLU A 460 23.78 -16.14 13.95
CA GLU A 460 22.82 -15.93 15.05
C GLU A 460 21.41 -16.33 14.66
N PHE A 461 20.64 -16.84 15.63
CA PHE A 461 19.29 -17.38 15.44
C PHE A 461 18.34 -16.79 16.49
N ALA A 462 17.24 -16.20 16.04
CA ALA A 462 16.13 -15.77 16.88
C ALA A 462 14.96 -16.74 16.66
N ILE A 463 14.56 -17.47 17.72
CA ILE A 463 13.50 -18.49 17.65
C ILE A 463 12.14 -17.83 17.86
N THR A 464 11.20 -18.12 16.98
CA THR A 464 9.80 -17.67 17.07
C THR A 464 8.84 -18.74 16.58
N THR A 465 7.55 -18.51 16.79
CA THR A 465 6.50 -19.45 16.37
C THR A 465 5.34 -18.68 15.76
N LEU A 466 4.79 -19.21 14.65
CA LEU A 466 3.67 -18.61 13.94
C LEU A 466 2.58 -19.65 13.69
N ASP A 467 1.34 -19.35 14.07
CA ASP A 467 0.19 -20.22 13.88
C ASP A 467 -0.11 -20.41 12.38
N ALA A 468 -0.89 -21.44 12.03
CA ALA A 468 -1.36 -21.66 10.67
C ALA A 468 -2.15 -20.46 10.14
N GLY A 469 -1.83 -19.99 8.94
CA GLY A 469 -2.47 -18.85 8.30
C GLY A 469 -2.26 -17.50 9.01
N ALA A 470 -1.36 -17.44 9.99
CA ALA A 470 -1.05 -16.18 10.68
C ALA A 470 0.03 -15.39 9.96
N VAL A 471 -0.01 -14.08 10.17
CA VAL A 471 0.96 -13.12 9.63
C VAL A 471 1.73 -12.47 10.76
N GLY A 472 3.05 -12.47 10.65
CA GLY A 472 3.97 -11.84 11.58
C GLY A 472 4.88 -10.82 10.90
N THR A 473 5.05 -9.65 11.51
CA THR A 473 6.07 -8.68 11.11
C THR A 473 7.09 -8.54 12.23
N TYR A 474 8.34 -8.85 11.93
CA TYR A 474 9.48 -8.89 12.84
C TYR A 474 10.43 -7.75 12.50
N ILE A 475 10.84 -6.97 13.52
CA ILE A 475 11.68 -5.79 13.35
C ILE A 475 12.86 -5.85 14.32
N TRP A 476 14.08 -5.60 13.81
CA TRP A 476 15.30 -5.49 14.62
C TRP A 476 16.25 -4.43 14.03
N GLU A 477 17.29 -4.09 14.82
CA GLU A 477 18.34 -3.12 14.43
C GLU A 477 19.40 -3.73 13.48
#